data_bd2d38ed1727c718199d131ca3fc4ded
#
_entry.id   bd2d38ed1727c718199d131ca3fc4ded
#
_cell.length_a   1.000
_cell.length_b   1.000
_cell.length_c   1.000
_cell.angle_alpha   90.00
_cell.angle_beta   90.00
_cell.angle_gamma   90.00
#
_symmetry.space_group_name_H-M   'P 1'
#
loop_
_entity.id
_entity.type
_entity.pdbx_description
1 polymer ?
#
loop_
_entity_poly.entity_id
_entity_poly.type
_entity_poly.pdbx_seq_one_letter_code
_entity_poly.pdbx_strand_id
1 'polypeptide(L)'
;MKRFILALMVGAALLAGCGEKETSIDVTGGTGTENQGGQEVPQEQAFVLPDSNPDAVAYADLHDPVKDVGQYFLPEPKLNPELYWYMVFTDYGGREEPGAAGTDVKTGLQNYLLMQSICGLVNRACMQGKTNIAVWIQQSGTGYSTELADLEKSCKQIGRQTAVELATKTYGNWNGHKVTVKDLFDGYVLTDLVKNPESGNVAAVASHVYNSLIVDVRDSAYFNAAGYKMTRDCSKMTLREAFDEWKDKCNNEALVVMPVKCGELRDYAIANNLFVVNLNKKWADSSSGQNVDVFDDVLDWLKPNSQVLGWEQGVGEDVFVNRVSRHGHLMLAADWSYNHNITARNYSARQSDAVVKTINPRSIDYGKQKNYYSFFLTDGDNYQFIITDNFEQNYYVGNASVSTKMAFEIGLQSMTQLMPTRLPYLIEKQPSAQCTIMETFGGGYYYVDTYSTTGTGAANRSANLKVIAERTAAHMRQHGIKVLHIMAQDLGSNRTKEALQAFVDANDQLEGITAVQYSPYTGGDGKIIWLTNKAGYDIPCITAKYMIWNGITTPTGVAQSMKANETGKESFSTVCMHAWSEVDGKKAADVATLCKNQLSSNFQAVSMQELIWRVRMANRKEQTLKYLATIK
;
A
#
# COMPACT_ATOMS: atom_id res chain seq x y z
N MET A 1 -6.58 -13.95 -15.75
CA MET A 1 -5.30 -13.99 -15.01
C MET A 1 -4.03 -14.26 -15.84
N LYS A 2 -4.02 -14.21 -17.15
CA LYS A 2 -2.83 -14.51 -17.98
C LYS A 2 -2.42 -13.40 -18.99
N ARG A 3 -2.80 -12.14 -18.79
CA ARG A 3 -2.54 -11.07 -19.79
C ARG A 3 -2.07 -9.72 -19.22
N PHE A 4 -1.49 -9.67 -18.03
CA PHE A 4 -0.99 -8.41 -17.43
C PHE A 4 0.54 -8.31 -17.34
N ILE A 5 1.32 -9.06 -18.11
CA ILE A 5 2.79 -9.07 -18.04
C ILE A 5 3.43 -8.41 -19.28
N LEU A 6 2.77 -7.51 -19.98
CA LEU A 6 3.38 -6.98 -21.22
C LEU A 6 3.33 -5.44 -21.36
N ALA A 7 3.67 -4.70 -20.32
CA ALA A 7 3.78 -3.25 -20.45
C ALA A 7 4.92 -2.60 -19.63
N LEU A 8 6.01 -3.30 -19.38
CA LEU A 8 7.18 -2.73 -18.72
C LEU A 8 8.48 -3.16 -19.41
N MET A 9 8.57 -2.94 -20.71
CA MET A 9 9.82 -3.07 -21.47
C MET A 9 9.91 -1.94 -22.48
N VAL A 10 10.39 -0.78 -22.08
CA VAL A 10 11.20 0.12 -22.92
C VAL A 10 11.96 1.07 -21.99
N GLY A 11 13.27 0.91 -21.90
CA GLY A 11 14.11 1.89 -21.22
C GLY A 11 15.46 1.38 -20.74
N ALA A 12 16.11 0.51 -21.50
CA ALA A 12 17.52 0.24 -21.28
C ALA A 12 18.29 0.41 -22.58
N ALA A 13 18.86 1.56 -22.79
CA ALA A 13 19.82 1.82 -23.87
C ALA A 13 21.12 2.34 -23.25
N LEU A 14 22.14 1.50 -23.37
CA LEU A 14 23.55 1.81 -23.67
C LEU A 14 24.28 2.92 -22.87
N LEU A 15 25.26 2.50 -22.07
CA LEU A 15 26.58 3.13 -22.06
C LEU A 15 27.64 2.05 -21.90
N ALA A 16 28.31 1.75 -23.00
CA ALA A 16 29.60 1.06 -23.06
C ALA A 16 30.68 2.14 -23.03
N GLY A 17 31.78 1.88 -22.35
CA GLY A 17 32.96 2.76 -22.39
C GLY A 17 34.10 2.31 -21.50
N CYS A 18 34.94 1.46 -22.02
CA CYS A 18 36.40 1.36 -22.01
C CYS A 18 37.22 1.84 -20.81
N GLY A 19 38.16 0.98 -20.41
CA GLY A 19 39.45 1.42 -19.91
C GLY A 19 40.20 0.38 -19.09
N GLU A 20 40.95 -0.48 -19.79
CA GLU A 20 41.97 -1.38 -19.25
C GLU A 20 43.10 -0.58 -18.57
N LYS A 21 43.64 -1.12 -17.50
CA LYS A 21 45.10 -1.18 -17.27
C LYS A 21 45.44 -2.26 -16.23
N GLU A 22 46.03 -3.31 -16.74
CA GLU A 22 46.80 -4.29 -15.98
C GLU A 22 48.05 -3.64 -15.36
N THR A 23 48.35 -4.01 -14.12
CA THR A 23 49.74 -4.03 -13.64
C THR A 23 49.94 -5.26 -12.77
N SER A 24 50.68 -6.18 -13.34
CA SER A 24 51.25 -7.36 -12.70
C SER A 24 52.34 -6.96 -11.68
N ILE A 25 52.32 -7.58 -10.51
CA ILE A 25 53.45 -7.62 -9.61
C ILE A 25 53.74 -9.07 -9.23
N ASP A 26 54.95 -9.49 -9.64
CA ASP A 26 55.60 -10.74 -9.28
C ASP A 26 55.82 -10.87 -7.77
N VAL A 27 55.55 -12.05 -7.22
CA VAL A 27 56.02 -12.41 -5.87
C VAL A 27 56.88 -13.66 -5.94
N THR A 28 58.18 -13.46 -5.83
CA THR A 28 59.16 -14.51 -5.64
C THR A 28 59.10 -15.05 -4.20
N GLY A 29 59.32 -16.36 -4.10
CA GLY A 29 59.21 -17.16 -2.89
C GLY A 29 60.29 -16.88 -1.81
N GLY A 30 59.94 -17.31 -0.63
CA GLY A 30 60.84 -17.43 0.52
C GLY A 30 60.41 -18.58 1.41
N THR A 31 61.21 -19.66 1.37
CA THR A 31 61.15 -20.80 2.31
C THR A 31 61.71 -20.39 3.69
N GLY A 32 61.04 -20.79 4.78
CA GLY A 32 61.55 -20.58 6.14
C GLY A 32 60.80 -21.36 7.21
N THR A 33 61.29 -22.53 7.46
CA THR A 33 61.41 -23.31 8.73
C THR A 33 60.36 -23.18 9.84
N GLU A 34 59.91 -24.37 10.24
CA GLU A 34 59.16 -24.72 11.42
C GLU A 34 59.68 -24.08 12.75
N ASN A 35 58.72 -23.62 13.57
CA ASN A 35 58.92 -23.61 15.01
C ASN A 35 57.62 -24.02 15.71
N GLN A 36 57.66 -25.16 16.36
CA GLN A 36 56.62 -25.67 17.26
C GLN A 36 56.61 -24.81 18.53
N GLY A 37 55.57 -24.05 18.69
CA GLY A 37 55.21 -23.41 19.93
C GLY A 37 53.68 -23.47 20.04
N GLY A 38 53.18 -24.40 20.85
CA GLY A 38 51.79 -24.50 21.18
C GLY A 38 51.30 -23.22 21.86
N GLN A 39 50.78 -22.29 21.10
CA GLN A 39 49.93 -21.25 21.64
C GLN A 39 48.53 -21.82 21.82
N GLU A 40 48.08 -21.92 23.08
CA GLU A 40 46.68 -22.09 23.42
C GLU A 40 45.91 -21.02 22.65
N VAL A 41 45.05 -21.44 21.73
CA VAL A 41 44.06 -20.57 21.07
C VAL A 41 43.17 -20.06 22.22
N PRO A 42 43.08 -18.74 22.46
CA PRO A 42 42.21 -18.21 23.49
C PRO A 42 40.83 -18.73 23.21
N GLN A 43 40.22 -19.46 24.16
CA GLN A 43 38.81 -19.79 24.09
C GLN A 43 38.05 -18.48 23.92
N GLU A 44 37.42 -18.31 22.77
CA GLU A 44 36.55 -17.19 22.51
C GLU A 44 35.52 -17.15 23.64
N GLN A 45 35.61 -16.15 24.51
CA GLN A 45 34.63 -16.01 25.60
C GLN A 45 33.24 -15.95 24.98
N ALA A 46 32.37 -16.88 25.37
CA ALA A 46 31.00 -16.90 24.91
C ALA A 46 30.36 -15.52 25.16
N PHE A 47 29.77 -14.94 24.13
CA PHE A 47 29.07 -13.66 24.26
C PHE A 47 27.91 -13.83 25.24
N VAL A 48 27.92 -13.08 26.32
CA VAL A 48 26.88 -13.10 27.35
C VAL A 48 26.23 -11.72 27.39
N LEU A 49 24.90 -11.69 27.27
CA LEU A 49 24.12 -10.46 27.49
C LEU A 49 24.19 -10.08 28.98
N PRO A 50 24.23 -8.76 29.30
CA PRO A 50 24.11 -8.29 30.67
C PRO A 50 22.72 -8.65 31.23
N ASP A 51 22.63 -8.82 32.53
CA ASP A 51 21.37 -8.98 33.22
C ASP A 51 20.45 -7.78 32.97
N SER A 52 19.14 -8.03 32.98
CA SER A 52 18.17 -6.94 32.90
C SER A 52 18.22 -6.08 34.17
N ASN A 53 17.99 -4.79 34.03
CA ASN A 53 17.85 -3.88 35.16
C ASN A 53 16.70 -4.30 36.08
N PRO A 54 16.72 -3.97 37.38
CA PRO A 54 15.62 -4.30 38.29
C PRO A 54 14.24 -3.78 37.86
N ASP A 55 14.23 -2.61 37.21
CA ASP A 55 13.05 -1.91 36.67
C ASP A 55 12.76 -2.24 35.19
N ALA A 56 13.45 -3.23 34.62
CA ALA A 56 13.24 -3.63 33.24
C ALA A 56 11.78 -4.11 33.01
N VAL A 57 11.20 -3.69 31.89
CA VAL A 57 9.84 -4.06 31.48
C VAL A 57 9.85 -5.30 30.61
N ALA A 58 8.75 -6.04 30.60
CA ALA A 58 8.63 -7.17 29.67
C ALA A 58 8.57 -6.65 28.23
N TYR A 59 9.36 -7.26 27.34
CA TYR A 59 9.41 -6.80 25.94
C TYR A 59 8.04 -6.85 25.25
N ALA A 60 7.21 -7.85 25.60
CA ALA A 60 5.86 -7.96 25.09
C ALA A 60 4.95 -6.78 25.50
N ASP A 61 5.25 -6.10 26.60
CA ASP A 61 4.48 -4.97 27.11
C ASP A 61 4.98 -3.63 26.53
N LEU A 62 6.02 -3.64 25.68
CA LEU A 62 6.55 -2.47 24.98
C LEU A 62 5.70 -2.15 23.74
N HIS A 63 4.41 -2.18 23.83
CA HIS A 63 3.51 -1.54 22.91
C HIS A 63 2.64 -0.57 23.70
N ASP A 64 2.39 0.57 23.14
CA ASP A 64 1.49 1.55 23.72
C ASP A 64 0.18 1.42 22.95
N PRO A 65 -0.85 0.77 23.52
CA PRO A 65 -2.14 0.62 22.86
C PRO A 65 -2.83 1.98 22.78
N VAL A 66 -2.46 2.76 21.81
CA VAL A 66 -3.18 3.99 21.48
C VAL A 66 -4.56 3.59 20.98
N LYS A 67 -5.56 3.70 21.84
CA LYS A 67 -6.94 3.29 21.52
C LYS A 67 -7.62 4.17 20.49
N ASP A 68 -7.11 5.36 20.26
CA ASP A 68 -7.60 6.29 19.25
C ASP A 68 -6.41 6.87 18.49
N VAL A 69 -6.07 6.24 17.38
CA VAL A 69 -5.01 6.74 16.49
C VAL A 69 -5.50 7.91 15.63
N GLY A 70 -6.76 8.25 15.75
CA GLY A 70 -7.37 9.32 14.96
C GLY A 70 -7.60 8.93 13.51
N GLN A 71 -8.22 9.86 12.83
CA GLN A 71 -8.47 9.83 11.40
C GLN A 71 -7.27 10.38 10.64
N TYR A 72 -6.88 9.78 9.50
CA TYR A 72 -5.76 10.35 8.77
C TYR A 72 -6.11 10.99 7.42
N PHE A 73 -7.25 10.66 6.78
CA PHE A 73 -7.72 11.39 5.59
C PHE A 73 -9.22 11.74 5.64
N LEU A 74 -10.14 10.80 5.63
CA LEU A 74 -11.57 11.08 5.73
C LEU A 74 -12.13 10.70 7.10
N PRO A 75 -13.20 11.36 7.56
CA PRO A 75 -13.92 10.92 8.75
C PRO A 75 -14.47 9.52 8.60
N GLU A 76 -14.61 8.83 9.72
CA GLU A 76 -15.33 7.56 9.79
C GLU A 76 -16.73 7.70 9.18
N PRO A 77 -17.10 6.84 8.20
CA PRO A 77 -18.44 6.86 7.64
C PRO A 77 -19.47 6.51 8.71
N LYS A 78 -20.41 7.42 8.97
CA LYS A 78 -21.53 7.18 9.89
C LYS A 78 -22.61 6.33 9.20
N LEU A 79 -22.24 5.17 8.71
CA LEU A 79 -23.09 4.25 7.96
C LEU A 79 -23.61 3.15 8.88
N ASN A 80 -24.85 3.27 9.34
CA ASN A 80 -25.49 2.32 10.24
C ASN A 80 -26.81 1.81 9.61
N PRO A 81 -26.77 0.99 8.57
CA PRO A 81 -27.96 0.46 7.93
C PRO A 81 -28.60 -0.66 8.78
N GLU A 82 -29.90 -0.78 8.70
CA GLU A 82 -30.67 -1.94 9.19
C GLU A 82 -30.87 -2.99 8.09
N LEU A 83 -30.89 -2.52 6.83
CA LEU A 83 -31.20 -3.29 5.64
C LEU A 83 -30.16 -3.04 4.56
N TYR A 84 -29.91 -4.03 3.71
CA TYR A 84 -29.09 -3.81 2.52
C TYR A 84 -29.57 -4.60 1.30
N TRP A 85 -29.40 -3.98 0.12
CA TRP A 85 -29.48 -4.62 -1.16
C TRP A 85 -28.12 -5.18 -1.56
N TYR A 86 -28.09 -6.46 -1.96
CA TYR A 86 -26.93 -7.05 -2.60
C TYR A 86 -27.05 -6.80 -4.11
N MET A 87 -26.27 -5.84 -4.63
CA MET A 87 -26.30 -5.49 -6.04
C MET A 87 -25.39 -6.44 -6.82
N VAL A 88 -26.01 -7.19 -7.73
CA VAL A 88 -25.32 -8.15 -8.59
C VAL A 88 -24.95 -7.52 -9.91
N PHE A 89 -23.86 -8.00 -10.50
CA PHE A 89 -23.53 -7.64 -11.87
C PHE A 89 -24.62 -8.14 -12.82
N THR A 90 -24.91 -7.35 -13.85
CA THR A 90 -25.74 -7.78 -14.98
C THR A 90 -24.96 -8.72 -15.89
N ASP A 91 -25.61 -9.33 -16.87
CA ASP A 91 -24.91 -10.10 -17.92
C ASP A 91 -23.89 -9.25 -18.71
N TYR A 92 -24.04 -7.92 -18.63
CA TYR A 92 -23.07 -6.94 -19.14
C TYR A 92 -22.10 -6.47 -18.06
N GLY A 93 -22.20 -6.99 -16.85
CA GLY A 93 -21.70 -6.37 -15.66
C GLY A 93 -20.33 -6.85 -15.25
N GLY A 94 -19.58 -7.40 -16.12
CA GLY A 94 -18.16 -7.58 -15.90
C GLY A 94 -17.40 -6.27 -16.11
N ARG A 95 -16.23 -6.15 -15.51
CA ARG A 95 -15.25 -5.18 -15.93
C ARG A 95 -14.88 -5.49 -17.38
N GLU A 96 -15.32 -4.67 -18.32
CA GLU A 96 -14.93 -4.79 -19.70
C GLU A 96 -13.85 -3.78 -20.01
N GLU A 97 -12.71 -4.29 -20.41
CA GLU A 97 -11.65 -3.48 -20.97
C GLU A 97 -12.04 -3.05 -22.39
N PRO A 98 -11.69 -1.84 -22.82
CA PRO A 98 -11.77 -1.46 -24.23
C PRO A 98 -11.00 -2.47 -25.09
N GLY A 99 -11.41 -2.69 -26.33
CA GLY A 99 -10.72 -3.56 -27.26
C GLY A 99 -9.22 -3.28 -27.34
N ALA A 100 -8.44 -4.21 -27.90
CA ALA A 100 -6.99 -4.11 -27.96
C ALA A 100 -6.48 -2.81 -28.63
N ALA A 101 -7.29 -2.21 -29.49
CA ALA A 101 -7.02 -0.89 -30.08
C ALA A 101 -7.40 0.30 -29.15
N GLY A 102 -7.99 0.05 -28.00
CA GLY A 102 -8.44 1.10 -27.07
C GLY A 102 -9.55 2.01 -27.60
N THR A 103 -10.23 1.60 -28.67
CA THR A 103 -11.21 2.43 -29.41
C THR A 103 -12.65 2.02 -29.14
N ASP A 104 -12.90 0.77 -28.73
CA ASP A 104 -14.24 0.24 -28.55
C ASP A 104 -14.63 0.24 -27.08
N VAL A 105 -15.67 0.98 -26.75
CA VAL A 105 -16.32 0.92 -25.44
C VAL A 105 -17.25 -0.27 -25.43
N LYS A 106 -16.91 -1.28 -24.68
CA LYS A 106 -17.79 -2.39 -24.44
C LYS A 106 -18.96 -1.97 -23.55
N THR A 107 -20.06 -2.68 -23.67
CA THR A 107 -21.34 -2.34 -23.04
C THR A 107 -21.32 -2.37 -21.50
N GLY A 108 -20.35 -3.06 -20.91
CA GLY A 108 -20.26 -3.24 -19.45
C GLY A 108 -19.92 -2.00 -18.66
N LEU A 109 -19.06 -1.11 -19.16
CA LEU A 109 -18.59 0.04 -18.41
C LEU A 109 -19.72 1.00 -17.99
N GLN A 110 -20.74 1.22 -18.85
CA GLN A 110 -21.90 2.05 -18.51
C GLN A 110 -22.67 1.49 -17.32
N ASN A 111 -22.81 0.16 -17.24
CA ASN A 111 -23.48 -0.50 -16.13
C ASN A 111 -22.65 -0.40 -14.85
N TYR A 112 -21.31 -0.46 -14.94
CA TYR A 112 -20.44 -0.23 -13.80
C TYR A 112 -20.60 1.17 -13.23
N LEU A 113 -20.62 2.20 -14.07
CA LEU A 113 -20.80 3.58 -13.61
C LEU A 113 -22.19 3.78 -12.98
N LEU A 114 -23.22 3.15 -13.53
CA LEU A 114 -24.54 3.14 -12.92
C LEU A 114 -24.49 2.47 -11.53
N MET A 115 -23.86 1.28 -11.41
CA MET A 115 -23.71 0.57 -10.13
C MET A 115 -22.99 1.44 -9.09
N GLN A 116 -21.87 2.07 -9.48
CA GLN A 116 -21.10 2.95 -8.61
C GLN A 116 -21.93 4.15 -8.13
N SER A 117 -22.74 4.75 -9.02
CA SER A 117 -23.60 5.86 -8.65
C SER A 117 -24.71 5.46 -7.69
N ILE A 118 -25.35 4.32 -7.90
CA ILE A 118 -26.38 3.80 -6.98
C ILE A 118 -25.77 3.52 -5.61
N CYS A 119 -24.65 2.77 -5.57
CA CYS A 119 -23.97 2.42 -4.33
C CYS A 119 -23.56 3.68 -3.56
N GLY A 120 -22.90 4.62 -4.23
CA GLY A 120 -22.43 5.86 -3.62
C GLY A 120 -23.58 6.73 -3.10
N LEU A 121 -24.62 6.94 -3.89
CA LEU A 121 -25.76 7.80 -3.52
C LEU A 121 -26.63 7.20 -2.41
N VAL A 122 -26.93 5.89 -2.46
CA VAL A 122 -27.74 5.23 -1.43
C VAL A 122 -26.98 5.18 -0.10
N ASN A 123 -25.70 4.80 -0.13
CA ASN A 123 -24.87 4.77 1.08
C ASN A 123 -24.70 6.17 1.67
N ARG A 124 -24.54 7.21 0.84
CA ARG A 124 -24.55 8.61 1.28
C ARG A 124 -25.89 9.00 1.93
N ALA A 125 -27.01 8.61 1.31
CA ALA A 125 -28.33 8.88 1.88
C ALA A 125 -28.50 8.19 3.25
N CYS A 126 -27.97 6.98 3.41
CA CYS A 126 -27.92 6.26 4.68
C CYS A 126 -27.07 6.99 5.72
N MET A 127 -25.86 7.43 5.35
CA MET A 127 -25.01 8.24 6.24
C MET A 127 -25.67 9.55 6.68
N GLN A 128 -26.55 10.11 5.85
CA GLN A 128 -27.33 11.33 6.13
C GLN A 128 -28.62 11.07 6.89
N GLY A 129 -28.95 9.80 7.22
CA GLY A 129 -30.18 9.43 7.91
C GLY A 129 -31.46 9.54 7.06
N LYS A 130 -31.33 9.66 5.74
CA LYS A 130 -32.48 9.74 4.81
C LYS A 130 -33.08 8.36 4.53
N THR A 131 -32.34 7.31 4.72
CA THR A 131 -32.76 5.91 4.61
C THR A 131 -31.98 5.05 5.60
N ASN A 132 -32.51 3.88 5.96
CA ASN A 132 -31.83 2.85 6.73
C ASN A 132 -31.29 1.70 5.84
N ILE A 133 -31.21 1.94 4.53
CA ILE A 133 -30.79 0.95 3.53
C ILE A 133 -29.37 1.29 3.05
N ALA A 134 -28.50 0.27 2.97
CA ALA A 134 -27.24 0.33 2.25
C ALA A 134 -27.32 -0.48 0.94
N VAL A 135 -26.34 -0.27 0.08
CA VAL A 135 -26.12 -1.08 -1.12
C VAL A 135 -24.71 -1.64 -1.07
N TRP A 136 -24.61 -2.96 -1.19
CA TRP A 136 -23.37 -3.71 -1.33
C TRP A 136 -23.21 -4.16 -2.77
N ILE A 137 -22.12 -3.77 -3.42
CA ILE A 137 -21.75 -4.28 -4.76
C ILE A 137 -21.15 -5.67 -4.59
N GLN A 138 -21.64 -6.63 -5.36
CA GLN A 138 -21.10 -7.99 -5.40
C GLN A 138 -19.57 -7.98 -5.55
N GLN A 139 -18.89 -8.65 -4.65
CA GLN A 139 -17.44 -8.79 -4.70
C GLN A 139 -17.01 -10.10 -4.05
N SER A 140 -15.88 -10.63 -4.47
CA SER A 140 -15.25 -11.84 -3.93
C SER A 140 -13.89 -11.51 -3.31
N GLY A 141 -13.43 -12.37 -2.43
CA GLY A 141 -12.15 -12.24 -1.73
C GLY A 141 -12.32 -12.22 -0.21
N THR A 142 -11.30 -12.67 0.53
CA THR A 142 -11.37 -12.82 2.00
C THR A 142 -11.64 -11.51 2.73
N GLY A 143 -11.06 -10.40 2.27
CA GLY A 143 -11.33 -9.09 2.86
C GLY A 143 -12.80 -8.72 2.78
N TYR A 144 -13.39 -8.82 1.59
CA TYR A 144 -14.82 -8.51 1.39
C TYR A 144 -15.74 -9.49 2.11
N SER A 145 -15.41 -10.79 2.15
CA SER A 145 -16.20 -11.78 2.87
C SER A 145 -16.25 -11.50 4.36
N THR A 146 -15.12 -11.09 4.94
CA THR A 146 -15.02 -10.72 6.35
C THR A 146 -15.87 -9.48 6.66
N GLU A 147 -15.81 -8.46 5.82
CA GLU A 147 -16.57 -7.23 5.99
C GLU A 147 -18.07 -7.42 5.74
N LEU A 148 -18.44 -8.25 4.76
CA LEU A 148 -19.86 -8.59 4.53
C LEU A 148 -20.44 -9.36 5.72
N ALA A 149 -19.73 -10.36 6.23
CA ALA A 149 -20.14 -11.11 7.42
C ALA A 149 -20.27 -10.21 8.65
N ASP A 150 -19.43 -9.18 8.74
CA ASP A 150 -19.55 -8.19 9.79
C ASP A 150 -20.78 -7.28 9.62
N LEU A 151 -21.06 -6.81 8.42
CA LEU A 151 -22.29 -6.07 8.12
C LEU A 151 -23.53 -6.89 8.51
N GLU A 152 -23.56 -8.17 8.19
CA GLU A 152 -24.69 -9.07 8.44
C GLU A 152 -24.98 -9.36 9.92
N LYS A 153 -24.04 -9.02 10.82
CA LYS A 153 -24.31 -9.09 12.28
C LYS A 153 -25.41 -8.14 12.73
N SER A 154 -25.54 -6.98 12.07
CA SER A 154 -26.50 -5.93 12.43
C SER A 154 -27.44 -5.52 11.30
N CYS A 155 -27.20 -5.96 10.08
CA CYS A 155 -27.90 -5.53 8.87
C CYS A 155 -28.49 -6.74 8.15
N LYS A 156 -29.73 -6.63 7.64
CA LYS A 156 -30.42 -7.73 6.95
C LYS A 156 -30.39 -7.55 5.45
N GLN A 157 -29.99 -8.58 4.71
CA GLN A 157 -30.10 -8.61 3.26
C GLN A 157 -31.59 -8.65 2.86
N ILE A 158 -32.02 -7.68 2.05
CA ILE A 158 -33.40 -7.60 1.55
C ILE A 158 -33.57 -8.48 0.31
N GLY A 159 -32.57 -8.51 -0.55
CA GLY A 159 -32.58 -9.29 -1.79
C GLY A 159 -31.37 -9.02 -2.65
N ARG A 160 -31.37 -9.61 -3.84
CA ARG A 160 -30.32 -9.47 -4.86
C ARG A 160 -30.93 -8.88 -6.12
N GLN A 161 -30.40 -7.76 -6.59
CA GLN A 161 -30.94 -7.03 -7.75
C GLN A 161 -29.78 -6.46 -8.58
N THR A 162 -30.04 -6.28 -9.86
CA THR A 162 -29.14 -5.55 -10.76
C THR A 162 -29.26 -4.05 -10.54
N ALA A 163 -28.27 -3.28 -11.00
CA ALA A 163 -28.30 -1.82 -10.92
C ALA A 163 -29.54 -1.22 -11.61
N VAL A 164 -29.87 -1.70 -12.82
CA VAL A 164 -31.01 -1.23 -13.57
C VAL A 164 -32.32 -1.50 -12.82
N GLU A 165 -32.45 -2.67 -12.19
CA GLU A 165 -33.64 -3.00 -11.39
C GLU A 165 -33.74 -2.10 -10.15
N LEU A 166 -32.67 -1.90 -9.40
CA LEU A 166 -32.67 -1.00 -8.25
C LEU A 166 -33.03 0.44 -8.63
N ALA A 167 -32.51 0.91 -9.76
CA ALA A 167 -32.80 2.24 -10.25
C ALA A 167 -34.24 2.42 -10.73
N THR A 168 -34.84 1.42 -11.41
CA THR A 168 -36.07 1.63 -12.18
C THR A 168 -37.30 0.99 -11.60
N LYS A 169 -37.16 -0.05 -10.77
CA LYS A 169 -38.31 -0.74 -10.15
C LYS A 169 -38.64 -0.15 -8.77
N THR A 170 -39.92 -0.18 -8.45
CA THR A 170 -40.40 0.12 -7.11
C THR A 170 -40.66 -1.21 -6.39
N TYR A 171 -40.10 -1.34 -5.21
CA TYR A 171 -40.27 -2.50 -4.35
C TYR A 171 -41.23 -2.16 -3.21
N GLY A 172 -41.99 -3.16 -2.77
CA GLY A 172 -42.85 -3.03 -1.60
C GLY A 172 -42.08 -2.91 -0.29
N ASN A 173 -42.81 -2.92 0.80
CA ASN A 173 -42.18 -2.92 2.11
C ASN A 173 -41.65 -4.32 2.50
N TRP A 174 -40.54 -4.36 3.22
CA TRP A 174 -40.02 -5.58 3.84
C TRP A 174 -40.13 -5.44 5.36
N ASN A 175 -40.90 -6.30 6.00
CA ASN A 175 -41.19 -6.23 7.44
C ASN A 175 -41.61 -4.82 7.92
N GLY A 176 -42.44 -4.13 7.14
CA GLY A 176 -42.93 -2.79 7.45
C GLY A 176 -41.99 -1.64 7.06
N HIS A 177 -40.77 -1.93 6.59
CA HIS A 177 -39.80 -0.92 6.17
C HIS A 177 -39.85 -0.70 4.66
N LYS A 178 -39.81 0.55 4.21
CA LYS A 178 -39.68 0.91 2.79
C LYS A 178 -38.34 0.40 2.27
N VAL A 179 -38.35 -0.36 1.17
CA VAL A 179 -37.13 -0.97 0.59
C VAL A 179 -36.79 -0.47 -0.81
N THR A 180 -37.59 0.44 -1.36
CA THR A 180 -37.35 1.10 -2.65
C THR A 180 -36.28 2.18 -2.48
N VAL A 181 -35.27 2.18 -3.35
CA VAL A 181 -34.21 3.20 -3.38
C VAL A 181 -34.39 4.21 -4.54
N LYS A 182 -35.29 3.91 -5.50
CA LYS A 182 -35.56 4.74 -6.68
C LYS A 182 -35.83 6.21 -6.35
N ASP A 183 -36.54 6.48 -5.27
CA ASP A 183 -36.93 7.83 -4.85
C ASP A 183 -35.80 8.65 -4.19
N LEU A 184 -34.63 8.05 -4.01
CA LEU A 184 -33.47 8.73 -3.43
C LEU A 184 -32.68 9.54 -4.45
N PHE A 185 -32.99 9.41 -5.75
CA PHE A 185 -32.26 10.05 -6.84
C PHE A 185 -33.08 11.18 -7.47
N ASP A 186 -32.48 12.34 -7.69
CA ASP A 186 -33.15 13.49 -8.27
C ASP A 186 -33.31 13.38 -9.80
N GLY A 187 -32.52 12.51 -10.43
CA GLY A 187 -32.53 12.29 -11.86
C GLY A 187 -31.29 11.52 -12.32
N TYR A 188 -30.78 11.89 -13.50
CA TYR A 188 -29.51 11.34 -13.98
C TYR A 188 -28.62 12.41 -14.61
N VAL A 189 -27.30 12.20 -14.51
CA VAL A 189 -26.27 12.91 -15.26
C VAL A 189 -25.91 12.10 -16.50
N LEU A 190 -25.81 12.78 -17.64
CA LEU A 190 -25.60 12.13 -18.94
C LEU A 190 -24.12 12.03 -19.28
N THR A 191 -23.66 10.84 -19.70
CA THR A 191 -22.33 10.60 -20.28
C THR A 191 -22.41 10.20 -21.75
N ASP A 192 -21.34 10.35 -22.50
CA ASP A 192 -21.12 9.72 -23.81
C ASP A 192 -19.74 9.05 -23.78
N LEU A 193 -19.69 7.84 -23.21
CA LEU A 193 -18.45 7.11 -23.01
C LEU A 193 -17.75 6.76 -24.33
N VAL A 194 -18.48 6.70 -25.43
CA VAL A 194 -17.91 6.40 -26.76
C VAL A 194 -17.19 7.60 -27.36
N LYS A 195 -17.81 8.78 -27.31
CA LYS A 195 -17.26 10.00 -27.93
C LYS A 195 -16.37 10.79 -26.99
N ASN A 196 -16.68 10.75 -25.70
CA ASN A 196 -15.93 11.42 -24.65
C ASN A 196 -15.75 10.50 -23.43
N PRO A 197 -14.76 9.60 -23.45
CA PRO A 197 -14.52 8.67 -22.34
C PRO A 197 -14.33 9.37 -20.98
N GLU A 198 -13.75 10.56 -20.95
CA GLU A 198 -13.56 11.39 -19.77
C GLU A 198 -14.88 11.77 -19.09
N SER A 199 -15.99 11.81 -19.85
CA SER A 199 -17.31 12.12 -19.30
C SER A 199 -17.75 11.19 -18.18
N GLY A 200 -17.19 9.96 -18.09
CA GLY A 200 -17.46 9.02 -17.00
C GLY A 200 -16.95 9.51 -15.65
N ASN A 201 -15.75 10.09 -15.61
CA ASN A 201 -15.19 10.69 -14.40
C ASN A 201 -15.84 12.03 -14.06
N VAL A 202 -16.09 12.85 -15.07
CA VAL A 202 -16.87 14.10 -14.92
C VAL A 202 -18.25 13.81 -14.33
N ALA A 203 -18.92 12.77 -14.82
CA ALA A 203 -20.23 12.35 -14.31
C ALA A 203 -20.17 11.78 -12.89
N ALA A 204 -19.08 11.15 -12.49
CA ALA A 204 -18.92 10.71 -11.11
C ALA A 204 -18.89 11.92 -10.13
N VAL A 205 -18.25 13.01 -10.51
CA VAL A 205 -18.31 14.27 -9.76
C VAL A 205 -19.72 14.86 -9.82
N ALA A 206 -20.31 14.98 -11.00
CA ALA A 206 -21.67 15.50 -11.18
C ALA A 206 -22.71 14.69 -10.41
N SER A 207 -22.53 13.37 -10.28
CA SER A 207 -23.44 12.46 -9.58
C SER A 207 -23.67 12.92 -8.14
N HIS A 208 -22.62 13.22 -7.39
CA HIS A 208 -22.80 13.72 -6.02
C HIS A 208 -23.27 15.16 -5.96
N VAL A 209 -22.89 16.02 -6.93
CA VAL A 209 -23.30 17.42 -6.98
C VAL A 209 -24.80 17.57 -7.24
N TYR A 210 -25.34 16.74 -8.13
CA TYR A 210 -26.75 16.77 -8.56
C TYR A 210 -27.60 15.66 -7.94
N ASN A 211 -27.05 14.86 -7.03
CA ASN A 211 -27.72 13.69 -6.41
C ASN A 211 -28.36 12.75 -7.46
N SER A 212 -27.64 12.47 -8.54
CA SER A 212 -28.20 11.86 -9.75
C SER A 212 -27.40 10.65 -10.22
N LEU A 213 -28.09 9.69 -10.80
CA LEU A 213 -27.51 8.48 -11.38
C LEU A 213 -26.59 8.81 -12.56
N ILE A 214 -25.59 7.98 -12.82
CA ILE A 214 -24.78 8.10 -14.03
C ILE A 214 -25.43 7.25 -15.13
N VAL A 215 -25.83 7.88 -16.23
CA VAL A 215 -26.47 7.21 -17.37
C VAL A 215 -25.77 7.61 -18.67
N ASP A 216 -25.39 6.62 -19.46
CA ASP A 216 -24.82 6.83 -20.79
C ASP A 216 -25.90 7.17 -21.83
N VAL A 217 -25.52 7.90 -22.89
CA VAL A 217 -26.44 8.28 -23.98
C VAL A 217 -27.18 7.09 -24.59
N ARG A 218 -26.56 5.90 -24.56
CA ARG A 218 -27.16 4.65 -25.08
C ARG A 218 -28.36 4.18 -24.28
N ASP A 219 -28.44 4.51 -22.99
CA ASP A 219 -29.48 4.07 -22.06
C ASP A 219 -30.43 5.20 -21.67
N SER A 220 -30.20 6.43 -22.10
CA SER A 220 -30.96 7.62 -21.70
C SER A 220 -32.47 7.52 -22.02
N ALA A 221 -32.83 6.94 -23.18
CA ALA A 221 -34.22 6.72 -23.53
C ALA A 221 -34.94 5.78 -22.54
N TYR A 222 -34.27 4.74 -22.08
CA TYR A 222 -34.80 3.81 -21.09
C TYR A 222 -35.05 4.49 -19.73
N PHE A 223 -34.09 5.30 -19.26
CA PHE A 223 -34.23 6.01 -17.99
C PHE A 223 -35.30 7.12 -18.07
N ASN A 224 -35.43 7.80 -19.21
CA ASN A 224 -36.54 8.75 -19.44
C ASN A 224 -37.91 8.03 -19.38
N ALA A 225 -38.03 6.86 -20.00
CA ALA A 225 -39.28 6.05 -19.94
C ALA A 225 -39.56 5.55 -18.51
N ALA A 226 -38.53 5.29 -17.69
CA ALA A 226 -38.65 4.96 -16.27
C ALA A 226 -39.00 6.16 -15.36
N GLY A 227 -39.14 7.36 -15.92
CA GLY A 227 -39.59 8.57 -15.22
C GLY A 227 -38.49 9.46 -14.71
N TYR A 228 -37.21 9.20 -15.03
CA TYR A 228 -36.10 10.07 -14.68
C TYR A 228 -35.98 11.25 -15.65
N LYS A 229 -35.45 12.36 -15.14
CA LYS A 229 -35.05 13.52 -15.94
C LYS A 229 -33.56 13.72 -15.89
N MET A 230 -32.98 14.20 -16.97
CA MET A 230 -31.59 14.61 -17.00
C MET A 230 -31.42 15.87 -16.14
N THR A 231 -30.52 15.80 -15.17
CA THR A 231 -30.16 16.92 -14.28
C THR A 231 -28.96 17.70 -14.79
N ARG A 232 -28.01 17.00 -15.43
CA ARG A 232 -26.83 17.61 -16.05
C ARG A 232 -26.37 16.80 -17.25
N ASP A 233 -26.04 17.49 -18.33
CA ASP A 233 -25.37 16.91 -19.49
C ASP A 233 -23.83 17.06 -19.31
N CYS A 234 -23.16 15.94 -19.07
CA CYS A 234 -21.71 15.83 -18.94
C CYS A 234 -21.05 15.24 -20.20
N SER A 235 -21.86 14.87 -21.21
CA SER A 235 -21.39 14.10 -22.38
C SER A 235 -20.26 14.78 -23.17
N LYS A 236 -20.14 16.08 -23.07
CA LYS A 236 -19.10 16.89 -23.76
C LYS A 236 -18.17 17.63 -22.80
N MET A 237 -18.43 17.56 -21.50
CA MET A 237 -17.61 18.27 -20.51
C MET A 237 -16.22 17.66 -20.39
N THR A 238 -15.25 18.54 -20.20
CA THR A 238 -13.86 18.19 -19.88
C THR A 238 -13.66 18.15 -18.36
N LEU A 239 -12.58 17.48 -17.93
CA LEU A 239 -12.19 17.46 -16.52
C LEU A 239 -11.89 18.88 -15.99
N ARG A 240 -11.27 19.73 -16.81
CA ARG A 240 -10.98 21.14 -16.46
C ARG A 240 -12.26 21.91 -16.18
N GLU A 241 -13.26 21.85 -17.06
CA GLU A 241 -14.56 22.50 -16.86
C GLU A 241 -15.24 21.98 -15.58
N ALA A 242 -15.18 20.68 -15.32
CA ALA A 242 -15.74 20.09 -14.11
C ALA A 242 -15.04 20.61 -12.83
N PHE A 243 -13.71 20.71 -12.85
CA PHE A 243 -12.95 21.24 -11.72
C PHE A 243 -13.28 22.71 -11.45
N ASP A 244 -13.25 23.53 -12.48
CA ASP A 244 -13.53 24.97 -12.36
C ASP A 244 -14.95 25.25 -11.87
N GLU A 245 -15.95 24.43 -12.29
CA GLU A 245 -17.35 24.60 -11.91
C GLU A 245 -17.68 24.00 -10.51
N TRP A 246 -17.04 22.88 -10.12
CA TRP A 246 -17.52 22.10 -8.97
C TRP A 246 -16.52 21.90 -7.83
N LYS A 247 -15.28 22.35 -7.91
CA LYS A 247 -14.30 22.16 -6.84
C LYS A 247 -14.81 22.61 -5.46
N ASP A 248 -15.54 23.73 -5.41
CA ASP A 248 -16.08 24.27 -4.16
C ASP A 248 -17.27 23.45 -3.60
N LYS A 249 -17.78 22.49 -4.37
CA LYS A 249 -18.81 21.52 -3.95
C LYS A 249 -18.22 20.15 -3.59
N CYS A 250 -16.92 19.99 -3.76
CA CYS A 250 -16.20 18.77 -3.48
C CYS A 250 -15.44 18.85 -2.15
N ASN A 251 -15.25 17.69 -1.53
CA ASN A 251 -14.38 17.56 -0.38
C ASN A 251 -12.93 17.45 -0.85
N ASN A 252 -12.04 18.25 -0.29
CA ASN A 252 -10.62 18.31 -0.65
C ASN A 252 -9.69 17.57 0.34
N GLU A 253 -10.22 16.65 1.13
CA GLU A 253 -9.44 15.83 2.09
C GLU A 253 -8.94 14.52 1.47
N ALA A 254 -9.48 14.13 0.33
CA ALA A 254 -9.02 13.00 -0.47
C ALA A 254 -9.35 13.21 -1.96
N LEU A 255 -8.73 12.41 -2.80
CA LEU A 255 -8.91 12.41 -4.26
C LEU A 255 -9.06 10.99 -4.76
N VAL A 256 -9.82 10.80 -5.82
CA VAL A 256 -9.85 9.55 -6.58
C VAL A 256 -9.22 9.77 -7.95
N VAL A 257 -8.26 8.93 -8.31
CA VAL A 257 -7.61 8.93 -9.63
C VAL A 257 -7.91 7.61 -10.31
N MET A 258 -8.66 7.66 -11.41
CA MET A 258 -9.12 6.48 -12.12
C MET A 258 -8.98 6.63 -13.63
N PRO A 259 -8.43 5.62 -14.33
CA PRO A 259 -8.47 5.59 -15.79
C PRO A 259 -9.91 5.62 -16.30
N VAL A 260 -10.11 6.25 -17.45
CA VAL A 260 -11.46 6.34 -18.07
C VAL A 260 -12.07 4.98 -18.40
N LYS A 261 -11.24 3.95 -18.55
CA LYS A 261 -11.65 2.56 -18.86
C LYS A 261 -12.08 1.73 -17.65
N CYS A 262 -11.82 2.19 -16.45
CA CYS A 262 -12.13 1.49 -15.21
C CYS A 262 -13.41 2.04 -14.58
N GLY A 263 -14.23 1.18 -14.00
CA GLY A 263 -15.51 1.55 -13.38
C GLY A 263 -15.50 1.60 -11.86
N GLU A 264 -14.49 1.08 -11.21
CA GLU A 264 -14.40 0.83 -9.78
C GLU A 264 -14.18 2.14 -8.98
N LEU A 265 -14.22 2.06 -7.65
CA LEU A 265 -13.88 3.10 -6.65
C LEU A 265 -14.73 4.39 -6.68
N ARG A 266 -15.51 4.63 -7.72
CA ARG A 266 -16.34 5.84 -7.82
C ARG A 266 -17.50 5.88 -6.84
N ASP A 267 -17.98 4.72 -6.36
CA ASP A 267 -18.97 4.64 -5.26
C ASP A 267 -18.46 5.37 -4.01
N TYR A 268 -17.18 5.19 -3.68
CA TYR A 268 -16.56 5.87 -2.56
C TYR A 268 -16.42 7.38 -2.81
N ALA A 269 -16.00 7.76 -4.00
CA ALA A 269 -15.92 9.16 -4.40
C ALA A 269 -17.27 9.87 -4.33
N ILE A 270 -18.32 9.25 -4.87
CA ILE A 270 -19.68 9.80 -4.89
C ILE A 270 -20.23 9.96 -3.48
N ALA A 271 -20.04 8.96 -2.61
CA ALA A 271 -20.56 9.03 -1.26
C ALA A 271 -19.87 10.09 -0.38
N ASN A 272 -18.57 10.33 -0.62
CA ASN A 272 -17.77 11.28 0.17
C ASN A 272 -17.56 12.64 -0.52
N ASN A 273 -18.26 12.90 -1.63
CA ASN A 273 -18.16 14.12 -2.43
C ASN A 273 -16.73 14.42 -2.91
N LEU A 274 -15.97 13.39 -3.29
CA LEU A 274 -14.60 13.56 -3.74
C LEU A 274 -14.56 13.94 -5.22
N PHE A 275 -13.53 14.67 -5.62
CA PHE A 275 -13.22 14.88 -7.01
C PHE A 275 -12.62 13.60 -7.61
N VAL A 276 -12.88 13.35 -8.89
CA VAL A 276 -12.38 12.19 -9.64
C VAL A 276 -11.59 12.65 -10.84
N VAL A 277 -10.34 12.22 -10.95
CA VAL A 277 -9.39 12.64 -12.00
C VAL A 277 -9.01 11.45 -12.88
N ASN A 278 -8.78 11.73 -14.18
CA ASN A 278 -8.05 10.87 -15.11
C ASN A 278 -6.91 11.66 -15.72
N LEU A 279 -5.74 11.04 -15.89
CA LEU A 279 -4.60 11.67 -16.54
C LEU A 279 -4.67 11.57 -18.07
N ASN A 280 -5.35 10.55 -18.59
CA ASN A 280 -5.54 10.35 -20.03
C ASN A 280 -7.02 10.50 -20.40
N LYS A 281 -7.31 11.23 -21.47
CA LYS A 281 -8.68 11.52 -21.95
C LYS A 281 -9.28 10.41 -22.80
N LYS A 282 -8.46 9.45 -23.25
CA LYS A 282 -8.84 8.38 -24.19
C LYS A 282 -8.69 7.02 -23.56
N TRP A 283 -9.30 6.01 -24.19
CA TRP A 283 -9.25 4.62 -23.79
C TRP A 283 -7.84 4.01 -23.82
N ALA A 284 -7.05 4.39 -24.84
CA ALA A 284 -5.67 3.95 -24.91
C ALA A 284 -4.82 4.71 -23.89
N ASP A 285 -3.99 4.00 -23.17
CA ASP A 285 -2.99 4.59 -22.31
C ASP A 285 -2.03 5.45 -23.14
N SER A 286 -1.75 6.64 -22.65
CA SER A 286 -0.86 7.60 -23.26
C SER A 286 0.15 8.06 -22.23
N SER A 287 1.43 7.97 -22.55
CA SER A 287 2.49 8.50 -21.69
C SER A 287 2.51 10.05 -21.64
N SER A 288 1.68 10.72 -22.44
CA SER A 288 1.66 12.18 -22.52
C SER A 288 0.91 12.85 -21.36
N GLY A 289 0.00 12.13 -20.67
CA GLY A 289 -0.77 12.68 -19.55
C GLY A 289 -1.51 13.97 -19.95
N GLN A 290 -2.53 13.87 -20.75
CA GLN A 290 -3.25 15.01 -21.34
C GLN A 290 -3.90 15.94 -20.31
N ASN A 291 -4.15 15.48 -19.08
CA ASN A 291 -4.74 16.22 -17.97
C ASN A 291 -3.73 16.55 -16.85
N VAL A 292 -2.43 16.50 -17.14
CA VAL A 292 -1.39 16.72 -16.11
C VAL A 292 -1.53 18.08 -15.44
N ASP A 293 -1.80 19.15 -16.21
CA ASP A 293 -1.97 20.50 -15.66
C ASP A 293 -3.19 20.59 -14.73
N VAL A 294 -4.31 19.95 -15.12
CA VAL A 294 -5.51 19.88 -14.26
C VAL A 294 -5.19 19.09 -12.99
N PHE A 295 -4.43 18.01 -13.12
CA PHE A 295 -4.05 17.17 -11.99
C PHE A 295 -3.19 17.94 -10.98
N ASP A 296 -2.22 18.72 -11.43
CA ASP A 296 -1.41 19.57 -10.56
C ASP A 296 -2.26 20.61 -9.81
N ASP A 297 -3.19 21.26 -10.50
CA ASP A 297 -4.10 22.22 -9.86
C ASP A 297 -5.02 21.54 -8.83
N VAL A 298 -5.46 20.31 -9.11
CA VAL A 298 -6.25 19.51 -8.15
C VAL A 298 -5.41 19.12 -6.94
N LEU A 299 -4.15 18.68 -7.15
CA LEU A 299 -3.24 18.37 -6.05
C LEU A 299 -2.95 19.61 -5.18
N ASP A 300 -2.77 20.79 -5.79
CA ASP A 300 -2.59 22.03 -5.03
C ASP A 300 -3.84 22.50 -4.28
N TRP A 301 -5.03 22.13 -4.76
CA TRP A 301 -6.30 22.41 -4.08
C TRP A 301 -6.57 21.51 -2.88
N LEU A 302 -5.99 20.29 -2.85
CA LEU A 302 -6.17 19.35 -1.73
C LEU A 302 -5.55 19.89 -0.43
N LYS A 303 -6.11 19.49 0.69
CA LYS A 303 -5.46 19.70 1.99
C LYS A 303 -4.14 18.93 2.07
N PRO A 304 -3.11 19.44 2.76
CA PRO A 304 -1.87 18.71 2.95
C PRO A 304 -2.11 17.32 3.57
N ASN A 305 -1.29 16.36 3.19
CA ASN A 305 -1.39 14.96 3.64
C ASN A 305 -2.69 14.25 3.26
N SER A 306 -3.34 14.68 2.17
CA SER A 306 -4.52 14.01 1.63
C SER A 306 -4.16 12.68 0.98
N GLN A 307 -5.10 11.75 1.03
CA GLN A 307 -4.99 10.47 0.34
C GLN A 307 -5.44 10.60 -1.11
N VAL A 308 -4.62 10.09 -2.02
CA VAL A 308 -4.94 9.92 -3.45
C VAL A 308 -5.21 8.43 -3.68
N LEU A 309 -6.46 8.08 -3.91
CA LEU A 309 -6.94 6.71 -4.05
C LEU A 309 -7.06 6.32 -5.52
N GLY A 310 -6.68 5.12 -5.87
CA GLY A 310 -6.79 4.59 -7.22
C GLY A 310 -5.43 4.40 -7.88
N TRP A 311 -5.40 4.40 -9.21
CA TRP A 311 -4.16 4.22 -9.99
C TRP A 311 -4.34 4.70 -11.41
N GLU A 312 -3.34 5.40 -11.95
CA GLU A 312 -3.34 5.83 -13.35
C GLU A 312 -1.94 5.62 -13.98
N GLN A 313 -1.79 4.59 -14.78
CA GLN A 313 -0.51 4.20 -15.37
C GLN A 313 -0.11 4.99 -16.62
N GLY A 314 -1.02 5.77 -17.20
CA GLY A 314 -0.81 6.36 -18.52
C GLY A 314 0.31 7.39 -18.63
N VAL A 315 0.89 7.81 -17.50
CA VAL A 315 2.06 8.71 -17.45
C VAL A 315 3.33 8.02 -16.95
N GLY A 316 3.27 6.73 -16.63
CA GLY A 316 4.31 5.99 -15.93
C GLY A 316 4.15 6.08 -14.41
N GLU A 317 4.45 4.98 -13.72
CA GLU A 317 4.28 4.86 -12.28
C GLU A 317 5.09 5.91 -11.51
N ASP A 318 6.38 5.99 -11.81
CA ASP A 318 7.31 6.92 -11.17
C ASP A 318 6.90 8.38 -11.35
N VAL A 319 6.42 8.77 -12.52
CA VAL A 319 5.94 10.12 -12.82
C VAL A 319 4.68 10.42 -12.02
N PHE A 320 3.73 9.48 -11.95
CA PHE A 320 2.48 9.64 -11.22
C PHE A 320 2.73 9.75 -9.71
N VAL A 321 3.42 8.78 -9.13
CA VAL A 321 3.70 8.75 -7.68
C VAL A 321 4.58 9.93 -7.25
N ASN A 322 5.59 10.28 -8.06
CA ASN A 322 6.44 11.44 -7.76
C ASN A 322 5.66 12.76 -7.79
N ARG A 323 4.70 12.92 -8.70
CA ARG A 323 3.84 14.10 -8.77
C ARG A 323 2.98 14.23 -7.51
N VAL A 324 2.30 13.16 -7.11
CA VAL A 324 1.52 13.08 -5.86
C VAL A 324 2.41 13.39 -4.65
N SER A 325 3.59 12.78 -4.58
CA SER A 325 4.55 12.99 -3.50
C SER A 325 4.99 14.44 -3.39
N ARG A 326 5.38 15.06 -4.51
CA ARG A 326 5.90 16.43 -4.53
C ARG A 326 4.89 17.45 -4.04
N HIS A 327 3.60 17.25 -4.28
CA HIS A 327 2.52 18.09 -3.77
C HIS A 327 2.15 17.82 -2.30
N GLY A 328 2.78 16.81 -1.68
CA GLY A 328 2.58 16.52 -0.26
C GLY A 328 1.37 15.62 0.01
N HIS A 329 1.11 14.66 -0.87
CA HIS A 329 0.03 13.71 -0.76
C HIS A 329 0.54 12.26 -0.80
N LEU A 330 -0.33 11.31 -0.46
CA LEU A 330 -0.06 9.89 -0.31
C LEU A 330 -0.93 9.10 -1.29
N MET A 331 -0.32 8.30 -2.14
CA MET A 331 -1.04 7.47 -3.09
C MET A 331 -1.39 6.11 -2.48
N LEU A 332 -2.56 5.59 -2.79
CA LEU A 332 -2.99 4.24 -2.42
C LEU A 332 -3.57 3.52 -3.63
N ALA A 333 -2.93 2.43 -4.05
CA ALA A 333 -3.41 1.60 -5.13
C ALA A 333 -4.70 0.87 -4.69
N ALA A 334 -5.84 1.37 -5.13
CA ALA A 334 -7.17 0.93 -4.77
C ALA A 334 -8.15 0.90 -5.96
N ASP A 335 -7.63 0.96 -7.19
CA ASP A 335 -8.41 1.09 -8.42
C ASP A 335 -9.30 -0.11 -8.73
N TRP A 336 -9.14 -1.24 -8.05
CA TRP A 336 -9.98 -2.43 -8.22
C TRP A 336 -10.84 -2.75 -7.00
N SER A 337 -11.14 -1.73 -6.21
CA SER A 337 -11.87 -1.91 -4.96
C SER A 337 -13.22 -1.20 -4.95
N TYR A 338 -14.15 -1.70 -4.11
CA TYR A 338 -15.52 -1.24 -3.97
C TYR A 338 -15.95 -1.20 -2.51
N ASN A 339 -17.14 -0.69 -2.26
CA ASN A 339 -17.84 -0.81 -0.99
C ASN A 339 -17.15 -0.11 0.19
N HIS A 340 -16.19 0.78 -0.07
CA HIS A 340 -15.40 1.38 1.02
C HIS A 340 -16.21 2.20 2.02
N ASN A 341 -17.40 2.66 1.65
CA ASN A 341 -18.29 3.30 2.63
C ASN A 341 -18.82 2.31 3.67
N ILE A 342 -19.00 1.05 3.27
CA ILE A 342 -19.43 -0.02 4.18
C ILE A 342 -18.23 -0.62 4.90
N THR A 343 -17.17 -0.95 4.19
CA THR A 343 -16.00 -1.60 4.79
C THR A 343 -15.28 -0.68 5.78
N ALA A 344 -15.29 0.64 5.57
CA ALA A 344 -14.68 1.63 6.46
C ALA A 344 -15.57 2.07 7.63
N ARG A 345 -16.84 1.61 7.70
CA ARG A 345 -17.73 2.03 8.79
C ARG A 345 -17.21 1.59 10.15
N ASN A 346 -17.44 2.42 11.16
CA ASN A 346 -17.10 2.11 12.55
C ASN A 346 -15.62 1.77 12.78
N TYR A 347 -14.69 2.37 12.01
CA TYR A 347 -13.28 2.06 12.19
C TYR A 347 -12.78 2.46 13.58
N SER A 348 -13.24 3.58 14.14
CA SER A 348 -12.85 4.03 15.47
C SER A 348 -13.31 3.07 16.57
N ALA A 349 -14.51 2.50 16.42
CA ALA A 349 -15.04 1.51 17.36
C ALA A 349 -14.36 0.13 17.25
N ARG A 350 -13.62 -0.09 16.18
CA ARG A 350 -12.93 -1.34 15.86
C ARG A 350 -11.44 -1.29 16.01
N GLN A 351 -10.95 -0.28 16.65
CA GLN A 351 -9.54 -0.24 17.01
C GLN A 351 -9.22 -1.51 17.79
N SER A 352 -8.53 -2.39 17.10
CA SER A 352 -8.24 -3.73 17.59
C SER A 352 -7.13 -3.67 18.63
N ASP A 353 -7.25 -4.49 19.66
CA ASP A 353 -6.16 -4.81 20.57
C ASP A 353 -5.19 -5.87 19.95
N ALA A 354 -5.34 -6.20 18.67
CA ALA A 354 -4.46 -7.13 17.98
C ALA A 354 -3.03 -6.57 17.89
N VAL A 355 -2.07 -7.35 18.38
CA VAL A 355 -0.65 -7.01 18.41
C VAL A 355 0.13 -8.02 17.57
N VAL A 356 1.04 -7.55 16.74
CA VAL A 356 1.89 -8.41 15.93
C VAL A 356 2.80 -9.26 16.79
N LYS A 357 3.10 -10.47 16.33
CA LYS A 357 4.11 -11.32 16.95
C LYS A 357 5.50 -10.76 16.65
N THR A 358 6.28 -10.53 17.68
CA THR A 358 7.65 -9.96 17.59
C THR A 358 8.66 -10.85 18.29
N ILE A 359 9.93 -10.72 17.94
CA ILE A 359 11.04 -11.42 18.57
C ILE A 359 11.55 -10.56 19.73
N ASN A 360 11.63 -11.14 20.93
CA ASN A 360 12.37 -10.48 22.00
C ASN A 360 13.85 -10.43 21.64
N PRO A 361 14.47 -9.24 21.49
CA PRO A 361 15.87 -9.12 21.07
C PRO A 361 16.86 -9.74 22.06
N ARG A 362 16.46 -9.95 23.30
CA ARG A 362 17.30 -10.69 24.27
C ARG A 362 17.40 -12.18 23.97
N SER A 363 16.48 -12.74 23.19
CA SER A 363 16.52 -14.15 22.77
C SER A 363 17.47 -14.44 21.60
N ILE A 364 18.09 -13.41 21.02
CA ILE A 364 19.01 -13.52 19.89
C ILE A 364 20.40 -13.97 20.37
N ASP A 365 20.94 -15.02 19.76
CA ASP A 365 22.32 -15.44 19.97
C ASP A 365 23.28 -14.55 19.18
N TYR A 366 23.81 -13.53 19.82
CA TYR A 366 24.77 -12.59 19.22
C TYR A 366 26.22 -13.10 19.16
N GLY A 367 26.50 -14.26 19.77
CA GLY A 367 27.86 -14.84 19.79
C GLY A 367 28.28 -15.52 18.49
N LYS A 368 27.33 -15.77 17.59
CA LYS A 368 27.63 -16.40 16.31
C LYS A 368 27.87 -15.38 15.23
N GLN A 369 28.97 -15.56 14.49
CA GLN A 369 29.28 -14.77 13.29
C GLN A 369 28.87 -15.54 12.04
N LYS A 370 28.00 -14.95 11.24
CA LYS A 370 27.50 -15.46 9.95
C LYS A 370 27.28 -14.30 8.98
N ASN A 371 27.14 -14.60 7.72
CA ASN A 371 26.59 -13.67 6.76
C ASN A 371 25.07 -13.71 6.91
N TYR A 372 24.54 -12.77 7.72
CA TYR A 372 23.11 -12.68 8.02
C TYR A 372 22.37 -11.93 6.92
N TYR A 373 21.23 -12.45 6.54
CA TYR A 373 20.38 -11.77 5.55
C TYR A 373 18.90 -11.98 5.85
N SER A 374 18.08 -11.04 5.39
CA SER A 374 16.63 -11.12 5.53
C SER A 374 15.95 -10.85 4.20
N PHE A 375 14.96 -11.66 3.86
CA PHE A 375 14.06 -11.40 2.74
C PHE A 375 12.90 -10.53 3.19
N PHE A 376 12.45 -9.63 2.31
CA PHE A 376 11.18 -8.94 2.48
C PHE A 376 10.41 -8.85 1.16
N LEU A 377 9.08 -8.95 1.26
CA LEU A 377 8.16 -8.83 0.14
C LEU A 377 7.72 -7.37 0.02
N THR A 378 7.79 -6.81 -1.20
CA THR A 378 7.28 -5.47 -1.50
C THR A 378 5.80 -5.45 -1.82
N ASP A 379 5.32 -4.30 -2.29
CA ASP A 379 3.93 -4.07 -2.74
C ASP A 379 2.88 -4.13 -1.61
N GLY A 380 3.29 -3.89 -0.37
CA GLY A 380 2.37 -3.77 0.76
C GLY A 380 1.55 -2.49 0.77
N ASP A 381 1.90 -1.52 -0.06
CA ASP A 381 1.12 -0.33 -0.39
C ASP A 381 -0.03 -0.60 -1.37
N ASN A 382 0.00 -1.75 -2.06
CA ASN A 382 -1.05 -2.17 -2.96
C ASN A 382 -2.24 -2.75 -2.18
N TYR A 383 -3.08 -1.86 -1.67
CA TYR A 383 -4.23 -2.17 -0.82
C TYR A 383 -5.12 -3.26 -1.44
N GLN A 384 -5.45 -3.12 -2.72
CA GLN A 384 -6.31 -4.07 -3.43
C GLN A 384 -5.71 -5.47 -3.55
N PHE A 385 -4.38 -5.61 -3.54
CA PHE A 385 -3.70 -6.89 -3.50
C PHE A 385 -3.78 -7.51 -2.09
N ILE A 386 -3.53 -6.72 -1.05
CA ILE A 386 -3.47 -7.18 0.35
C ILE A 386 -4.83 -7.71 0.84
N ILE A 387 -5.95 -7.21 0.30
CA ILE A 387 -7.29 -7.66 0.70
C ILE A 387 -7.77 -8.93 -0.03
N THR A 388 -6.99 -9.48 -0.97
CA THR A 388 -7.39 -10.63 -1.78
C THR A 388 -6.99 -11.97 -1.17
N ASP A 389 -7.69 -13.03 -1.61
CA ASP A 389 -7.33 -14.43 -1.30
C ASP A 389 -5.94 -14.79 -1.85
N ASN A 390 -5.58 -14.19 -2.99
CA ASN A 390 -4.28 -14.44 -3.61
C ASN A 390 -3.12 -14.03 -2.71
N PHE A 391 -3.19 -12.84 -2.09
CA PHE A 391 -2.18 -12.41 -1.12
C PHE A 391 -2.16 -13.36 0.08
N GLU A 392 -3.31 -13.59 0.68
CA GLU A 392 -3.40 -14.40 1.88
C GLU A 392 -2.87 -15.81 1.67
N GLN A 393 -3.36 -16.51 0.64
CA GLN A 393 -3.06 -17.92 0.43
C GLN A 393 -1.68 -18.17 -0.16
N ASN A 394 -1.23 -17.31 -1.07
CA ASN A 394 0.00 -17.55 -1.83
C ASN A 394 1.22 -16.79 -1.31
N TYR A 395 1.01 -15.69 -0.58
CA TYR A 395 2.11 -14.81 -0.17
C TYR A 395 2.26 -14.73 1.34
N TYR A 396 1.17 -14.75 2.10
CA TYR A 396 1.18 -14.53 3.53
C TYR A 396 1.02 -15.83 4.32
N VAL A 397 -0.21 -16.31 4.47
CA VAL A 397 -0.48 -17.54 5.24
C VAL A 397 0.01 -18.80 4.52
N GLY A 398 -0.07 -18.85 3.20
CA GLY A 398 0.41 -19.97 2.39
C GLY A 398 1.89 -20.29 2.56
N ASN A 399 2.67 -19.35 3.09
CA ASN A 399 4.10 -19.55 3.37
C ASN A 399 4.40 -20.01 4.80
N ALA A 400 3.42 -20.24 5.64
CA ALA A 400 3.62 -20.63 7.04
C ALA A 400 4.42 -21.94 7.21
N SER A 401 4.32 -22.85 6.24
CA SER A 401 5.04 -24.13 6.21
C SER A 401 6.48 -24.04 5.71
N VAL A 402 6.88 -22.91 5.10
CA VAL A 402 8.24 -22.75 4.53
C VAL A 402 9.22 -22.29 5.61
N SER A 403 10.39 -22.89 5.63
CA SER A 403 11.43 -22.54 6.60
C SER A 403 12.10 -21.18 6.36
N THR A 404 11.81 -20.55 5.23
CA THR A 404 12.38 -19.25 4.87
C THR A 404 11.63 -18.16 5.59
N LYS A 405 12.34 -17.41 6.44
CA LYS A 405 11.82 -16.25 7.15
C LYS A 405 11.68 -15.09 6.16
N MET A 406 10.51 -14.49 6.12
CA MET A 406 10.22 -13.37 5.22
C MET A 406 9.50 -12.27 5.97
N ALA A 407 9.92 -11.03 5.76
CA ALA A 407 9.18 -9.88 6.22
C ALA A 407 8.13 -9.47 5.16
N PHE A 408 7.04 -8.87 5.63
CA PHE A 408 5.95 -8.40 4.79
C PHE A 408 5.69 -6.92 5.03
N GLU A 409 5.63 -6.17 3.95
CA GLU A 409 5.09 -4.84 3.95
C GLU A 409 3.57 -4.91 3.98
N ILE A 410 2.94 -4.21 4.89
CA ILE A 410 1.48 -4.11 4.99
C ILE A 410 1.12 -2.67 5.29
N GLY A 411 0.31 -2.06 4.43
CA GLY A 411 -0.18 -0.70 4.59
C GLY A 411 -1.22 -0.59 5.71
N LEU A 412 -0.76 -0.51 6.93
CA LEU A 412 -1.58 -0.58 8.15
C LEU A 412 -2.59 0.54 8.26
N GLN A 413 -2.16 1.78 7.99
CA GLN A 413 -3.05 2.94 8.10
C GLN A 413 -4.22 2.83 7.12
N SER A 414 -3.95 2.37 5.89
CA SER A 414 -4.98 2.16 4.87
C SER A 414 -5.96 1.05 5.29
N MET A 415 -5.44 -0.06 5.84
CA MET A 415 -6.27 -1.14 6.38
C MET A 415 -7.17 -0.64 7.51
N THR A 416 -6.62 0.10 8.45
CA THR A 416 -7.37 0.62 9.59
C THR A 416 -8.51 1.56 9.14
N GLN A 417 -8.29 2.35 8.09
CA GLN A 417 -9.30 3.32 7.64
C GLN A 417 -10.28 2.78 6.61
N LEU A 418 -9.83 1.98 5.65
CA LEU A 418 -10.69 1.50 4.57
C LEU A 418 -11.33 0.14 4.86
N MET A 419 -10.67 -0.70 5.65
CA MET A 419 -11.15 -2.04 5.98
C MET A 419 -10.64 -2.45 7.38
N PRO A 420 -11.19 -1.87 8.45
CA PRO A 420 -10.67 -2.01 9.81
C PRO A 420 -10.65 -3.45 10.33
N THR A 421 -11.50 -4.33 9.85
CA THR A 421 -11.51 -5.75 10.25
C THR A 421 -10.38 -6.56 9.61
N ARG A 422 -9.83 -6.09 8.49
CA ARG A 422 -8.80 -6.84 7.74
C ARG A 422 -7.46 -6.88 8.48
N LEU A 423 -7.06 -5.78 9.10
CA LEU A 423 -5.79 -5.74 9.81
C LEU A 423 -5.74 -6.70 11.01
N PRO A 424 -6.71 -6.72 11.93
CA PRO A 424 -6.75 -7.72 13.00
C PRO A 424 -6.71 -9.16 12.47
N TYR A 425 -7.42 -9.42 11.39
CA TYR A 425 -7.41 -10.72 10.74
C TYR A 425 -6.01 -11.13 10.25
N LEU A 426 -5.28 -10.22 9.58
CA LEU A 426 -3.91 -10.49 9.12
C LEU A 426 -2.94 -10.67 10.28
N ILE A 427 -3.08 -9.90 11.35
CA ILE A 427 -2.27 -10.05 12.56
C ILE A 427 -2.50 -11.43 13.22
N GLU A 428 -3.75 -11.86 13.33
CA GLU A 428 -4.09 -13.18 13.84
C GLU A 428 -3.44 -14.29 13.00
N LYS A 429 -3.47 -14.14 11.68
CA LYS A 429 -2.91 -15.08 10.71
C LYS A 429 -1.40 -14.97 10.53
N GLN A 430 -0.71 -14.04 11.19
CA GLN A 430 0.74 -13.92 11.09
C GLN A 430 1.40 -15.29 11.38
N PRO A 431 2.21 -15.83 10.46
CA PRO A 431 2.74 -17.20 10.58
C PRO A 431 3.56 -17.43 11.85
N SER A 432 4.42 -16.47 12.19
CA SER A 432 5.23 -16.52 13.43
C SER A 432 5.89 -15.16 13.68
N ALA A 433 6.50 -14.97 14.85
CA ALA A 433 7.36 -13.82 15.13
C ALA A 433 8.58 -13.70 14.20
N GLN A 434 8.94 -14.77 13.49
CA GLN A 434 10.02 -14.78 12.49
C GLN A 434 9.59 -14.16 11.15
N CYS A 435 8.29 -13.96 10.94
CA CYS A 435 7.73 -13.25 9.78
C CYS A 435 7.39 -11.82 10.21
N THR A 436 8.35 -10.91 10.09
CA THR A 436 8.19 -9.52 10.52
C THR A 436 7.12 -8.81 9.70
N ILE A 437 6.13 -8.20 10.33
CA ILE A 437 5.22 -7.25 9.71
C ILE A 437 5.86 -5.87 9.81
N MET A 438 5.94 -5.17 8.69
CA MET A 438 6.49 -3.81 8.57
C MET A 438 5.39 -2.86 8.13
N GLU A 439 5.34 -1.66 8.71
CA GLU A 439 4.52 -0.57 8.17
C GLU A 439 5.09 -0.09 6.85
N THR A 440 4.23 0.12 5.86
CA THR A 440 4.62 0.49 4.51
C THR A 440 4.52 1.99 4.32
N PHE A 441 5.63 2.63 4.05
CA PHE A 441 5.83 4.03 3.67
C PHE A 441 5.17 5.08 4.59
N GLY A 442 4.46 4.70 5.63
CA GLY A 442 3.79 5.65 6.52
C GLY A 442 2.45 6.16 5.99
N GLY A 443 1.61 5.26 5.48
CA GLY A 443 0.21 5.54 5.16
C GLY A 443 -0.16 5.59 3.69
N GLY A 444 0.80 5.35 2.79
CA GLY A 444 0.57 5.28 1.36
C GLY A 444 1.86 5.31 0.57
N TYR A 445 1.78 5.07 -0.74
CA TYR A 445 2.93 5.07 -1.63
C TYR A 445 3.35 6.51 -1.97
N TYR A 446 4.54 6.87 -1.58
CA TYR A 446 5.18 8.15 -1.93
C TYR A 446 6.69 8.05 -1.76
N TYR A 447 7.41 8.95 -2.40
CA TYR A 447 8.86 9.08 -2.24
C TYR A 447 9.17 10.10 -1.15
N VAL A 448 9.78 9.65 -0.07
CA VAL A 448 10.00 10.47 1.13
C VAL A 448 10.90 11.69 0.88
N ASP A 449 11.84 11.60 -0.05
CA ASP A 449 12.77 12.69 -0.42
C ASP A 449 12.12 13.78 -1.26
N THR A 450 11.16 13.43 -2.11
CA THR A 450 10.44 14.40 -2.93
C THR A 450 9.14 14.90 -2.30
N TYR A 451 8.71 14.28 -1.21
CA TYR A 451 7.47 14.61 -0.53
C TYR A 451 7.38 16.09 -0.15
N SER A 452 6.27 16.75 -0.50
CA SER A 452 5.97 18.16 -0.15
C SER A 452 7.09 19.12 -0.59
N THR A 453 7.52 19.04 -1.86
CA THR A 453 8.58 19.88 -2.43
C THR A 453 8.09 20.82 -3.53
N THR A 454 6.81 20.78 -3.89
CA THR A 454 6.20 21.58 -4.95
C THR A 454 4.85 22.15 -4.49
N GLY A 455 4.34 23.15 -5.17
CA GLY A 455 3.03 23.73 -4.93
C GLY A 455 2.86 24.32 -3.53
N THR A 456 1.67 24.27 -3.01
CA THR A 456 1.30 24.80 -1.69
C THR A 456 1.98 24.04 -0.53
N GLY A 457 2.37 22.78 -0.74
CA GLY A 457 3.04 21.94 0.25
C GLY A 457 4.50 22.34 0.52
N ALA A 458 5.19 22.93 -0.46
CA ALA A 458 6.64 23.15 -0.40
C ALA A 458 7.11 23.99 0.80
N ALA A 459 6.37 25.02 1.16
CA ALA A 459 6.70 25.92 2.28
C ALA A 459 6.53 25.24 3.65
N ASN A 460 5.81 24.11 3.73
CA ASN A 460 5.41 23.45 4.96
C ASN A 460 5.95 22.00 5.07
N ARG A 461 6.94 21.62 4.27
CA ARG A 461 7.47 20.24 4.19
C ARG A 461 7.73 19.63 5.57
N SER A 462 8.46 20.30 6.42
CA SER A 462 8.82 19.78 7.75
C SER A 462 7.58 19.55 8.63
N ALA A 463 6.60 20.46 8.59
CA ALA A 463 5.33 20.30 9.30
C ALA A 463 4.50 19.14 8.73
N ASN A 464 4.45 19.00 7.41
CA ASN A 464 3.72 17.91 6.73
C ASN A 464 4.35 16.55 7.03
N LEU A 465 5.68 16.44 6.99
CA LEU A 465 6.41 15.22 7.39
C LEU A 465 6.15 14.85 8.85
N LYS A 466 6.13 15.84 9.75
CA LYS A 466 5.82 15.60 11.17
C LYS A 466 4.44 14.99 11.33
N VAL A 467 3.42 15.51 10.66
CA VAL A 467 2.05 14.98 10.73
C VAL A 467 1.98 13.52 10.29
N ILE A 468 2.61 13.17 9.16
CA ILE A 468 2.65 11.78 8.67
C ILE A 468 3.37 10.89 9.67
N ALA A 469 4.55 11.33 10.13
CA ALA A 469 5.37 10.55 11.04
C ALA A 469 4.64 10.26 12.37
N GLU A 470 3.95 11.25 12.93
CA GLU A 470 3.16 11.09 14.17
C GLU A 470 1.97 10.14 13.98
N ARG A 471 1.25 10.24 12.85
CA ARG A 471 0.16 9.30 12.51
C ARG A 471 0.67 7.87 12.33
N THR A 472 1.75 7.71 11.60
CA THR A 472 2.40 6.40 11.38
C THR A 472 2.85 5.80 12.71
N ALA A 473 3.50 6.59 13.56
CA ALA A 473 3.94 6.17 14.87
C ALA A 473 2.75 5.70 15.76
N ALA A 474 1.63 6.41 15.73
CA ALA A 474 0.45 6.04 16.50
C ALA A 474 -0.11 4.67 16.05
N HIS A 475 -0.26 4.44 14.74
CA HIS A 475 -0.70 3.14 14.20
C HIS A 475 0.28 2.01 14.49
N MET A 476 1.58 2.24 14.32
CA MET A 476 2.61 1.26 14.62
C MET A 476 2.62 0.87 16.10
N ARG A 477 2.54 1.85 17.01
CA ARG A 477 2.54 1.59 18.46
C ARG A 477 1.31 0.82 18.91
N GLN A 478 0.14 1.14 18.36
CA GLN A 478 -1.10 0.43 18.69
C GLN A 478 -0.99 -1.08 18.42
N HIS A 479 -0.38 -1.46 17.32
CA HIS A 479 -0.27 -2.85 16.89
C HIS A 479 1.08 -3.50 17.21
N GLY A 480 1.96 -2.81 17.94
CA GLY A 480 3.27 -3.34 18.33
C GLY A 480 4.26 -3.50 17.18
N ILE A 481 4.09 -2.75 16.08
CA ILE A 481 4.96 -2.84 14.91
C ILE A 481 6.22 -2.03 15.15
N LYS A 482 7.36 -2.67 14.94
CA LYS A 482 8.68 -2.15 15.31
C LYS A 482 9.55 -1.75 14.13
N VAL A 483 9.14 -2.08 12.90
CA VAL A 483 9.90 -1.83 11.67
C VAL A 483 9.05 -1.04 10.68
N LEU A 484 9.63 0.05 10.18
CA LEU A 484 9.07 0.86 9.10
C LEU A 484 9.79 0.52 7.80
N HIS A 485 9.07 0.47 6.68
CA HIS A 485 9.65 0.44 5.34
C HIS A 485 9.37 1.75 4.62
N ILE A 486 10.36 2.27 3.89
CA ILE A 486 10.23 3.49 3.09
C ILE A 486 10.78 3.31 1.67
N MET A 487 10.33 4.19 0.77
CA MET A 487 10.90 4.35 -0.55
C MET A 487 11.33 5.79 -0.79
N ALA A 488 12.44 5.97 -1.51
CA ALA A 488 12.95 7.27 -1.94
C ALA A 488 13.40 7.21 -3.40
N GLN A 489 13.44 8.34 -4.07
CA GLN A 489 14.11 8.44 -5.37
C GLN A 489 15.63 8.52 -5.22
N ASP A 490 16.09 9.16 -4.17
CA ASP A 490 17.52 9.26 -3.81
C ASP A 490 17.72 9.05 -2.32
N LEU A 491 18.15 7.83 -1.94
CA LEU A 491 18.46 7.47 -0.55
C LEU A 491 19.66 8.24 0.01
N GLY A 492 20.50 8.83 -0.83
CA GLY A 492 21.66 9.64 -0.42
C GLY A 492 21.33 11.10 -0.12
N SER A 493 20.12 11.55 -0.43
CA SER A 493 19.76 12.96 -0.29
C SER A 493 19.58 13.41 1.16
N ASN A 494 19.84 14.69 1.43
CA ASN A 494 19.54 15.29 2.73
C ASN A 494 18.05 15.26 3.06
N ARG A 495 17.18 15.30 2.05
CA ARG A 495 15.73 15.22 2.21
C ARG A 495 15.28 13.84 2.65
N THR A 496 15.91 12.78 2.17
CA THR A 496 15.68 11.42 2.70
C THR A 496 16.03 11.38 4.18
N LYS A 497 17.22 11.88 4.57
CA LYS A 497 17.63 11.89 5.97
C LYS A 497 16.69 12.71 6.86
N GLU A 498 16.22 13.86 6.38
CA GLU A 498 15.20 14.69 7.06
C GLU A 498 13.92 13.89 7.32
N ALA A 499 13.40 13.22 6.29
CA ALA A 499 12.19 12.44 6.42
C ALA A 499 12.35 11.24 7.37
N LEU A 500 13.44 10.50 7.25
CA LEU A 500 13.77 9.39 8.15
C LEU A 500 13.86 9.86 9.61
N GLN A 501 14.49 11.02 9.86
CA GLN A 501 14.61 11.57 11.20
C GLN A 501 13.23 11.95 11.77
N ALA A 502 12.30 12.46 10.96
CA ALA A 502 10.95 12.75 11.41
C ALA A 502 10.22 11.49 11.92
N PHE A 503 10.34 10.35 11.24
CA PHE A 503 9.78 9.07 11.70
C PHE A 503 10.44 8.56 12.99
N VAL A 504 11.76 8.67 13.09
CA VAL A 504 12.50 8.27 14.29
C VAL A 504 12.14 9.15 15.50
N ASP A 505 11.93 10.45 15.26
CA ASP A 505 11.54 11.39 16.32
C ASP A 505 10.10 11.18 16.79
N ALA A 506 9.24 10.66 15.92
CA ALA A 506 7.82 10.40 16.22
C ALA A 506 7.58 9.09 16.97
N ASN A 507 8.47 8.09 16.80
CA ASN A 507 8.26 6.74 17.33
C ASN A 507 9.47 6.25 18.14
N ASP A 508 9.38 6.35 19.44
CA ASP A 508 10.40 5.89 20.40
C ASP A 508 10.51 4.36 20.49
N GLN A 509 9.52 3.62 19.97
CA GLN A 509 9.50 2.17 19.92
C GLN A 509 10.02 1.61 18.58
N LEU A 510 10.42 2.47 17.65
CA LEU A 510 10.96 2.05 16.35
C LEU A 510 12.34 1.40 16.54
N GLU A 511 12.48 0.16 16.08
CA GLU A 511 13.71 -0.59 16.19
C GLU A 511 14.62 -0.40 14.99
N GLY A 512 14.04 -0.19 13.82
CA GLY A 512 14.76 0.05 12.58
C GLY A 512 13.84 0.39 11.42
N ILE A 513 14.48 0.82 10.36
CA ILE A 513 13.84 1.15 9.07
C ILE A 513 14.49 0.30 7.99
N THR A 514 13.71 -0.18 7.03
CA THR A 514 14.21 -0.71 5.77
C THR A 514 13.90 0.27 4.66
N ALA A 515 14.72 0.30 3.61
CA ALA A 515 14.53 1.25 2.54
C ALA A 515 14.88 0.68 1.18
N VAL A 516 14.11 1.06 0.17
CA VAL A 516 14.44 0.84 -1.24
C VAL A 516 14.55 2.19 -1.97
N GLN A 517 15.38 2.22 -3.02
CA GLN A 517 15.42 3.34 -3.94
C GLN A 517 14.62 2.98 -5.18
N TYR A 518 13.74 3.87 -5.60
CA TYR A 518 13.03 3.60 -6.83
C TYR A 518 14.01 3.57 -8.02
N SER A 519 13.98 2.45 -8.73
CA SER A 519 14.73 2.14 -9.97
C SER A 519 16.21 2.59 -9.97
N PRO A 520 17.11 1.69 -9.51
CA PRO A 520 16.85 0.32 -9.04
C PRO A 520 16.59 0.27 -7.53
N TYR A 521 15.80 -0.71 -7.07
CA TYR A 521 15.51 -0.89 -5.63
C TYR A 521 16.78 -1.11 -4.78
N THR A 522 17.86 -1.54 -5.40
CA THR A 522 19.16 -1.75 -4.78
C THR A 522 20.07 -0.51 -4.81
N GLY A 523 19.58 0.64 -5.23
CA GLY A 523 20.39 1.87 -5.37
C GLY A 523 21.08 2.32 -4.07
N GLY A 524 20.58 1.95 -2.91
CA GLY A 524 21.20 2.17 -1.63
C GLY A 524 22.39 1.25 -1.31
N ASP A 525 22.60 0.17 -2.08
CA ASP A 525 23.72 -0.77 -2.02
C ASP A 525 24.00 -1.34 -0.61
N GLY A 526 22.96 -1.60 0.17
CA GLY A 526 23.09 -2.15 1.53
C GLY A 526 23.67 -1.20 2.56
N LYS A 527 23.81 0.09 2.26
CA LYS A 527 24.28 1.10 3.21
C LYS A 527 23.32 1.21 4.40
N ILE A 528 23.89 1.51 5.56
CA ILE A 528 23.13 1.76 6.78
C ILE A 528 23.21 3.25 7.08
N ILE A 529 22.03 3.89 7.10
CA ILE A 529 21.87 5.29 7.50
C ILE A 529 21.51 5.28 8.99
N TRP A 530 22.33 5.88 9.82
CA TRP A 530 22.10 5.97 11.26
C TRP A 530 21.37 7.25 11.61
N LEU A 531 20.35 7.12 12.45
CA LEU A 531 19.48 8.21 12.94
C LEU A 531 19.40 8.07 14.45
N THR A 532 19.40 9.18 15.18
CA THR A 532 19.36 9.12 16.64
C THR A 532 17.95 9.50 17.12
N ASN A 533 17.32 8.64 17.91
CA ASN A 533 16.01 8.94 18.49
C ASN A 533 16.13 9.89 19.70
N LYS A 534 14.99 10.39 20.19
CA LYS A 534 14.95 11.33 21.33
C LYS A 534 15.53 10.77 22.63
N ALA A 535 15.60 9.45 22.78
CA ALA A 535 16.21 8.79 23.93
C ALA A 535 17.75 8.62 23.79
N GLY A 536 18.33 9.04 22.66
CA GLY A 536 19.76 8.97 22.39
C GLY A 536 20.24 7.62 21.84
N TYR A 537 19.33 6.76 21.37
CA TYR A 537 19.70 5.51 20.71
C TYR A 537 19.74 5.68 19.18
N ASP A 538 20.77 5.10 18.57
CA ASP A 538 20.90 5.08 17.13
C ASP A 538 20.02 3.99 16.52
N ILE A 539 19.17 4.39 15.59
CA ILE A 539 18.22 3.55 14.84
C ILE A 539 18.76 3.37 13.42
N PRO A 540 18.96 2.13 12.93
CA PRO A 540 19.44 1.91 11.58
C PRO A 540 18.31 2.01 10.57
N CYS A 541 18.58 2.66 9.45
CA CYS A 541 17.86 2.47 8.21
C CYS A 541 18.73 1.63 7.28
N ILE A 542 18.32 0.40 7.00
CA ILE A 542 19.07 -0.58 6.19
C ILE A 542 18.51 -0.53 4.78
N THR A 543 19.34 -0.15 3.81
CA THR A 543 18.93 -0.09 2.41
C THR A 543 19.01 -1.46 1.74
N ALA A 544 18.17 -1.73 0.74
CA ALA A 544 18.21 -2.98 0.00
C ALA A 544 19.54 -3.14 -0.74
N LYS A 545 20.18 -4.31 -0.60
CA LYS A 545 21.43 -4.65 -1.29
C LYS A 545 21.19 -5.57 -2.47
N TYR A 546 20.27 -6.50 -2.33
CA TYR A 546 19.91 -7.46 -3.36
C TYR A 546 18.42 -7.39 -3.66
N MET A 547 18.06 -7.81 -4.86
CA MET A 547 16.69 -7.80 -5.33
C MET A 547 16.39 -9.05 -6.15
N ILE A 548 15.27 -9.72 -5.87
CA ILE A 548 14.69 -10.74 -6.73
C ILE A 548 13.50 -10.13 -7.45
N TRP A 549 13.63 -9.93 -8.75
CA TRP A 549 12.58 -9.36 -9.59
C TRP A 549 12.55 -10.09 -10.92
N ASN A 550 11.45 -10.78 -11.19
CA ASN A 550 11.30 -11.56 -12.43
C ASN A 550 11.56 -10.69 -13.68
N GLY A 551 12.40 -11.20 -14.60
CA GLY A 551 12.84 -10.47 -15.78
C GLY A 551 14.04 -9.54 -15.58
N ILE A 552 14.45 -9.24 -14.33
CA ILE A 552 15.63 -8.42 -14.01
C ILE A 552 16.71 -9.26 -13.34
N THR A 553 16.36 -10.01 -12.29
CA THR A 553 17.26 -10.87 -11.54
C THR A 553 16.63 -12.24 -11.30
N THR A 554 17.45 -13.21 -10.91
CA THR A 554 16.98 -14.56 -10.57
C THR A 554 17.44 -14.96 -9.16
N PRO A 555 16.74 -15.89 -8.49
CA PRO A 555 17.20 -16.42 -7.20
C PRO A 555 18.64 -16.94 -7.25
N THR A 556 19.02 -17.61 -8.35
CA THR A 556 20.38 -18.10 -8.56
C THR A 556 21.39 -16.98 -8.71
N GLY A 557 21.09 -15.97 -9.52
CA GLY A 557 21.96 -14.82 -9.72
C GLY A 557 22.17 -14.03 -8.42
N VAL A 558 21.12 -13.84 -7.64
CA VAL A 558 21.22 -13.19 -6.33
C VAL A 558 22.09 -14.01 -5.36
N ALA A 559 21.89 -15.32 -5.28
CA ALA A 559 22.74 -16.18 -4.44
C ALA A 559 24.22 -16.15 -4.84
N GLN A 560 24.52 -16.09 -6.15
CA GLN A 560 25.87 -15.95 -6.66
C GLN A 560 26.48 -14.60 -6.27
N SER A 561 25.73 -13.52 -6.43
CA SER A 561 26.16 -12.16 -6.02
C SER A 561 26.42 -12.07 -4.52
N MET A 562 25.56 -12.67 -3.71
CA MET A 562 25.76 -12.74 -2.24
C MET A 562 27.06 -13.47 -1.90
N LYS A 563 27.34 -14.62 -2.52
CA LYS A 563 28.58 -15.38 -2.29
C LYS A 563 29.83 -14.62 -2.73
N ALA A 564 29.73 -13.84 -3.79
CA ALA A 564 30.86 -13.03 -4.29
C ALA A 564 31.13 -11.79 -3.41
N ASN A 565 30.09 -11.16 -2.88
CA ASN A 565 30.21 -9.91 -2.16
C ASN A 565 30.40 -10.09 -0.63
N GLU A 566 29.81 -11.15 -0.05
CA GLU A 566 29.81 -11.39 1.40
C GLU A 566 30.90 -12.40 1.78
N THR A 567 32.15 -12.02 1.59
CA THR A 567 33.32 -12.91 1.80
C THR A 567 33.88 -12.85 3.22
N GLY A 568 33.39 -11.92 4.06
CA GLY A 568 33.80 -11.78 5.45
C GLY A 568 33.24 -12.86 6.37
N LYS A 569 33.68 -12.83 7.64
CA LYS A 569 33.17 -13.71 8.68
C LYS A 569 31.74 -13.34 9.07
N GLU A 570 31.38 -12.06 8.97
CA GLU A 570 30.07 -11.54 9.30
C GLU A 570 29.70 -10.42 8.32
N SER A 571 28.45 -10.44 7.87
CA SER A 571 27.85 -9.38 7.06
C SER A 571 26.35 -9.31 7.34
N PHE A 572 25.73 -8.20 6.90
CA PHE A 572 24.31 -7.95 7.08
C PHE A 572 23.73 -7.42 5.78
N SER A 573 22.78 -8.13 5.21
CA SER A 573 22.18 -7.71 3.94
C SER A 573 20.67 -7.97 3.90
N THR A 574 19.98 -7.18 3.10
CA THR A 574 18.56 -7.34 2.81
C THR A 574 18.38 -7.76 1.36
N VAL A 575 17.45 -8.66 1.13
CA VAL A 575 17.03 -9.13 -0.18
C VAL A 575 15.59 -8.70 -0.39
N CYS A 576 15.41 -7.66 -1.18
CA CYS A 576 14.09 -7.21 -1.62
C CYS A 576 13.51 -8.22 -2.60
N MET A 577 12.28 -8.62 -2.41
CA MET A 577 11.58 -9.47 -3.35
C MET A 577 10.31 -8.77 -3.83
N HIS A 578 10.26 -8.50 -5.13
CA HIS A 578 9.09 -7.92 -5.76
C HIS A 578 7.92 -8.91 -5.73
N ALA A 579 6.75 -8.48 -5.28
CA ALA A 579 5.59 -9.35 -5.03
C ALA A 579 5.18 -10.17 -6.26
N TRP A 580 5.32 -9.59 -7.44
CA TRP A 580 4.95 -10.24 -8.71
C TRP A 580 6.02 -11.18 -9.27
N SER A 581 7.11 -11.43 -8.51
CA SER A 581 8.15 -12.37 -8.94
C SER A 581 7.67 -13.81 -8.79
N GLU A 582 7.46 -14.45 -9.93
CA GLU A 582 7.10 -15.87 -10.03
C GLU A 582 8.21 -16.60 -10.80
N VAL A 583 8.72 -17.69 -10.23
CA VAL A 583 9.77 -18.53 -10.83
C VAL A 583 9.30 -19.99 -10.79
N ASP A 584 9.15 -20.61 -11.96
CA ASP A 584 8.70 -22.01 -12.10
C ASP A 584 7.38 -22.29 -11.33
N GLY A 585 6.43 -21.36 -11.38
CA GLY A 585 5.14 -21.45 -10.67
C GLY A 585 5.24 -21.23 -9.16
N LYS A 586 6.42 -20.89 -8.63
CA LYS A 586 6.64 -20.59 -7.21
C LYS A 586 6.57 -19.09 -6.96
N LYS A 587 6.08 -18.73 -5.78
CA LYS A 587 5.87 -17.34 -5.36
C LYS A 587 6.43 -17.11 -3.96
N ALA A 588 6.62 -15.86 -3.59
CA ALA A 588 6.94 -15.41 -2.24
C ALA A 588 8.07 -16.23 -1.58
N ALA A 589 7.83 -16.82 -0.41
CA ALA A 589 8.82 -17.54 0.36
C ALA A 589 9.39 -18.77 -0.36
N ASP A 590 8.63 -19.38 -1.29
CA ASP A 590 9.15 -20.47 -2.12
C ASP A 590 10.24 -19.98 -3.08
N VAL A 591 10.08 -18.79 -3.66
CA VAL A 591 11.10 -18.14 -4.50
C VAL A 591 12.32 -17.75 -3.65
N ALA A 592 12.09 -17.18 -2.47
CA ALA A 592 13.16 -16.89 -1.51
C ALA A 592 13.93 -18.17 -1.12
N THR A 593 13.22 -19.28 -0.95
CA THR A 593 13.82 -20.59 -0.65
C THR A 593 14.72 -21.10 -1.79
N LEU A 594 14.39 -20.82 -3.05
CA LEU A 594 15.28 -21.14 -4.18
C LEU A 594 16.63 -20.42 -4.07
N CYS A 595 16.65 -19.17 -3.65
CA CYS A 595 17.87 -18.42 -3.39
C CYS A 595 18.61 -18.99 -2.19
N LYS A 596 17.93 -19.14 -1.05
CA LYS A 596 18.49 -19.66 0.21
C LYS A 596 19.20 -21.00 0.02
N ASN A 597 18.59 -21.94 -0.71
CA ASN A 597 19.13 -23.28 -0.90
C ASN A 597 20.45 -23.33 -1.68
N GLN A 598 20.84 -22.24 -2.33
CA GLN A 598 22.10 -22.13 -3.05
C GLN A 598 23.22 -21.50 -2.23
N LEU A 599 22.92 -21.03 -1.02
CA LEU A 599 23.88 -20.42 -0.11
C LEU A 599 24.52 -21.47 0.79
N SER A 600 25.80 -21.25 1.14
CA SER A 600 26.53 -22.14 2.05
C SER A 600 26.08 -21.97 3.51
N SER A 601 26.53 -22.87 4.37
CA SER A 601 26.25 -22.83 5.82
C SER A 601 26.80 -21.58 6.53
N ASN A 602 27.67 -20.82 5.86
CA ASN A 602 28.15 -19.51 6.37
C ASN A 602 27.09 -18.40 6.24
N PHE A 603 26.07 -18.60 5.42
CA PHE A 603 24.93 -17.69 5.30
C PHE A 603 23.78 -18.14 6.18
N GLN A 604 23.12 -17.19 6.85
CA GLN A 604 21.97 -17.47 7.69
C GLN A 604 20.82 -16.50 7.43
N ALA A 605 19.69 -17.04 6.98
CA ALA A 605 18.45 -16.28 6.88
C ALA A 605 17.89 -16.02 8.28
N VAL A 606 17.56 -14.76 8.55
CA VAL A 606 16.95 -14.31 9.80
C VAL A 606 15.71 -13.46 9.51
N SER A 607 14.87 -13.22 10.51
CA SER A 607 13.79 -12.25 10.36
C SER A 607 14.36 -10.84 10.21
N MET A 608 13.58 -9.91 9.65
CA MET A 608 14.01 -8.52 9.49
C MET A 608 14.30 -7.88 10.86
N GLN A 609 13.46 -8.14 11.84
CA GLN A 609 13.67 -7.64 13.20
C GLN A 609 14.98 -8.18 13.80
N GLU A 610 15.29 -9.48 13.65
CA GLU A 610 16.56 -10.04 14.10
C GLU A 610 17.75 -9.43 13.37
N LEU A 611 17.66 -9.20 12.04
CA LEU A 611 18.71 -8.55 11.27
C LEU A 611 19.02 -7.15 11.80
N ILE A 612 17.99 -6.35 12.07
CA ILE A 612 18.11 -5.01 12.64
C ILE A 612 18.88 -5.03 13.98
N TRP A 613 18.50 -5.95 14.87
CA TRP A 613 19.17 -6.07 16.17
C TRP A 613 20.62 -6.53 16.05
N ARG A 614 20.93 -7.44 15.12
CA ARG A 614 22.32 -7.82 14.84
C ARG A 614 23.15 -6.66 14.29
N VAL A 615 22.58 -5.87 13.38
CA VAL A 615 23.22 -4.65 12.87
C VAL A 615 23.51 -3.65 13.99
N ARG A 616 22.55 -3.45 14.91
CA ARG A 616 22.73 -2.59 16.08
C ARG A 616 23.82 -3.12 17.00
N MET A 617 23.81 -4.43 17.28
CA MET A 617 24.83 -5.06 18.14
C MET A 617 26.23 -4.96 17.54
N ALA A 618 26.39 -5.20 16.24
CA ALA A 618 27.68 -5.17 15.56
C ALA A 618 28.26 -3.74 15.46
N ASN A 619 27.42 -2.73 15.24
CA ASN A 619 27.87 -1.37 14.94
C ASN A 619 27.69 -0.38 16.10
N ARG A 620 26.83 -0.69 17.07
CA ARG A 620 26.44 0.19 18.20
C ARG A 620 26.32 -0.62 19.49
N LYS A 621 27.32 -1.46 19.77
CA LYS A 621 27.29 -2.46 20.84
C LYS A 621 26.94 -1.87 22.21
N GLU A 622 27.62 -0.82 22.61
CA GLU A 622 27.47 -0.24 23.96
C GLU A 622 26.02 0.24 24.20
N GLN A 623 25.49 1.06 23.31
CA GLN A 623 24.12 1.55 23.45
C GLN A 623 23.07 0.44 23.24
N THR A 624 23.38 -0.58 22.43
CA THR A 624 22.49 -1.74 22.25
C THR A 624 22.41 -2.55 23.54
N LEU A 625 23.53 -2.83 24.20
CA LEU A 625 23.56 -3.50 25.50
C LEU A 625 22.82 -2.71 26.58
N LYS A 626 23.03 -1.37 26.58
CA LYS A 626 22.29 -0.48 27.48
C LYS A 626 20.77 -0.57 27.27
N TYR A 627 20.31 -0.57 26.02
CA TYR A 627 18.88 -0.73 25.73
C TYR A 627 18.39 -2.11 26.14
N LEU A 628 19.11 -3.20 25.80
CA LEU A 628 18.71 -4.56 26.13
C LEU A 628 18.61 -4.79 27.66
N ALA A 629 19.35 -4.05 28.47
CA ALA A 629 19.22 -4.10 29.93
C ALA A 629 17.89 -3.48 30.43
N THR A 630 17.20 -2.65 29.66
CA THR A 630 15.90 -2.06 30.06
C THR A 630 14.70 -2.97 29.80
N ILE A 631 14.91 -4.15 29.20
CA ILE A 631 13.85 -5.11 28.84
C ILE A 631 14.13 -6.51 29.40
N LYS A 632 13.06 -7.28 29.57
CA LYS A 632 13.08 -8.70 30.01
C LYS A 632 12.66 -9.65 28.90
#